data_12e58c13d5762a3a5c3fbdb1c3fc344b
#
_entry.id   12e58c13d5762a3a5c3fbdb1c3fc344b
#
_cell.length_a   1.000
_cell.length_b   1.000
_cell.length_c   1.000
_cell.angle_alpha   90.00
_cell.angle_beta   90.00
_cell.angle_gamma   90.00
#
_symmetry.space_group_name_H-M   'P 1'
#
loop_
_entity.id
_entity.type
_entity.pdbx_description
1 polymer ?
#
loop_
_entity_poly.entity_id
_entity_poly.type
_entity_poly.pdbx_seq_one_letter_code
_entity_poly.pdbx_strand_id
1 'polypeptide(L)'
;MGQAVFELPEIKEKSQYAFETDFVDSNNNITSQINKLNFTLAIYADNKPKIDANLDEWNKQTGMYVNKSDQLVKLAAWSGNWSKDDVSGYSMVMWDEDNLYIAFDVTDDVFSQTETGKNIWSGDSIQFGVFYGRESYVAMGQANTTYHEIGFALTDEGPQTYRWLSQDNYYKAGPVNESELAVKVDGNHTYYEARIPWKALLNPGHEPKKGDKLGFAYLINDNDGNGRKGFIQFASGIGGTKNASLFNYIELLKR
;
A
#
# COMPACT_ATOMS: atom_id res chain seq x y z
N MET A 1 28.71 11.07 -23.03
CA MET A 1 28.05 10.44 -21.86
C MET A 1 28.31 8.96 -21.95
N GLY A 2 28.92 8.35 -20.94
CA GLY A 2 29.06 6.90 -20.83
C GLY A 2 27.80 6.30 -20.21
N GLN A 3 27.36 5.14 -20.72
CA GLN A 3 26.30 4.35 -20.13
C GLN A 3 26.94 3.09 -19.55
N ALA A 4 26.69 2.82 -18.26
CA ALA A 4 27.04 1.54 -17.65
C ALA A 4 25.75 0.72 -17.49
N VAL A 5 25.78 -0.54 -17.91
CA VAL A 5 24.67 -1.48 -17.73
C VAL A 5 25.11 -2.49 -16.69
N PHE A 6 24.32 -2.65 -15.65
CA PHE A 6 24.56 -3.63 -14.61
C PHE A 6 23.48 -4.71 -14.68
N GLU A 7 23.89 -5.97 -14.66
CA GLU A 7 22.97 -7.06 -14.38
C GLU A 7 22.76 -7.14 -12.87
N LEU A 8 21.52 -6.97 -12.44
CA LEU A 8 21.19 -7.17 -11.04
C LEU A 8 21.11 -8.67 -10.75
N PRO A 9 21.58 -9.10 -9.56
CA PRO A 9 21.30 -10.45 -9.10
C PRO A 9 19.78 -10.65 -9.03
N GLU A 10 19.35 -11.90 -9.14
CA GLU A 10 17.94 -12.26 -9.03
C GLU A 10 17.27 -11.53 -7.87
N ILE A 11 16.16 -10.81 -8.15
CA ILE A 11 15.43 -10.08 -7.13
C ILE A 11 14.84 -11.09 -6.17
N LYS A 12 15.38 -11.10 -4.95
CA LYS A 12 14.87 -11.92 -3.85
C LYS A 12 13.84 -11.12 -3.05
N GLU A 13 13.16 -11.79 -2.15
CA GLU A 13 12.07 -11.27 -1.33
C GLU A 13 12.47 -10.11 -0.38
N LYS A 14 13.00 -9.04 -0.92
CA LYS A 14 13.27 -7.79 -0.18
C LYS A 14 13.12 -6.57 -1.07
N SER A 15 12.56 -5.52 -0.51
CA SER A 15 12.24 -4.28 -1.25
C SER A 15 13.43 -3.36 -1.47
N GLN A 16 14.56 -3.55 -0.80
CA GLN A 16 15.71 -2.66 -0.93
C GLN A 16 16.99 -3.44 -1.19
N TYR A 17 17.72 -3.00 -2.22
CA TYR A 17 19.07 -3.45 -2.54
C TYR A 17 20.02 -2.27 -2.49
N ALA A 18 21.20 -2.48 -1.93
CA ALA A 18 22.29 -1.53 -2.00
C ALA A 18 23.45 -2.18 -2.79
N PHE A 19 24.07 -1.40 -3.65
CA PHE A 19 25.30 -1.78 -4.34
C PHE A 19 26.27 -0.60 -4.33
N GLU A 20 27.55 -0.90 -4.23
CA GLU A 20 28.62 0.07 -4.29
C GLU A 20 29.15 0.15 -5.72
N THR A 21 29.37 1.36 -6.20
CA THR A 21 29.99 1.63 -7.50
C THR A 21 31.27 2.40 -7.26
N ASP A 22 32.37 1.85 -7.73
CA ASP A 22 33.66 2.53 -7.71
C ASP A 22 33.92 3.19 -9.07
N PHE A 23 34.16 4.48 -9.04
CA PHE A 23 34.63 5.24 -10.19
C PHE A 23 36.13 5.43 -10.07
N VAL A 24 36.88 4.94 -11.05
CA VAL A 24 38.35 5.09 -11.11
C VAL A 24 38.68 6.11 -12.17
N ASP A 25 39.35 7.19 -11.81
CA ASP A 25 39.82 8.20 -12.76
C ASP A 25 41.13 7.78 -13.45
N SER A 26 41.62 8.59 -14.41
CA SER A 26 42.84 8.34 -15.13
C SER A 26 44.12 8.36 -14.26
N ASN A 27 44.02 8.84 -13.04
CA ASN A 27 45.10 8.90 -12.05
C ASN A 27 44.98 7.79 -10.99
N ASN A 28 44.06 6.81 -11.20
CA ASN A 28 43.74 5.75 -10.28
C ASN A 28 43.13 6.22 -8.94
N ASN A 29 42.55 7.42 -8.88
CA ASN A 29 41.78 7.82 -7.72
C ASN A 29 40.42 7.11 -7.77
N ILE A 30 40.01 6.55 -6.63
CA ILE A 30 38.74 5.82 -6.49
C ILE A 30 37.74 6.73 -5.77
N THR A 31 36.57 6.86 -6.36
CA THR A 31 35.40 7.49 -5.71
C THR A 31 34.30 6.45 -5.63
N SER A 32 33.95 6.05 -4.41
CA SER A 32 32.90 5.07 -4.16
C SER A 32 31.55 5.76 -3.92
N GLN A 33 30.50 5.22 -4.49
CA GLN A 33 29.13 5.67 -4.28
C GLN A 33 28.25 4.47 -3.93
N ILE A 34 27.47 4.58 -2.83
CA ILE A 34 26.46 3.61 -2.49
C ILE A 34 25.15 4.02 -3.18
N ASN A 35 24.66 3.13 -4.03
CA ASN A 35 23.38 3.28 -4.72
C ASN A 35 22.34 2.36 -4.08
N LYS A 36 21.12 2.86 -3.92
CA LYS A 36 20.00 2.09 -3.38
C LYS A 36 18.93 1.95 -4.45
N LEU A 37 18.50 0.72 -4.67
CA LEU A 37 17.36 0.40 -5.50
C LEU A 37 16.22 -0.06 -4.59
N ASN A 38 15.06 0.55 -4.79
CA ASN A 38 13.84 0.17 -4.09
C ASN A 38 12.91 -0.53 -5.06
N PHE A 39 12.42 -1.69 -4.65
CA PHE A 39 11.41 -2.45 -5.37
C PHE A 39 10.16 -2.55 -4.51
N THR A 40 9.03 -2.52 -5.14
CA THR A 40 7.75 -2.80 -4.50
C THR A 40 7.24 -4.12 -5.05
N LEU A 41 7.06 -5.09 -4.17
CA LEU A 41 6.89 -6.48 -4.54
C LEU A 41 5.64 -7.07 -3.88
N ALA A 42 4.89 -7.88 -4.63
CA ALA A 42 3.95 -8.82 -4.09
C ALA A 42 4.56 -10.23 -4.19
N ILE A 43 4.83 -10.85 -3.07
CA ILE A 43 5.47 -12.16 -3.01
C ILE A 43 4.42 -13.26 -3.18
N TYR A 44 4.76 -14.30 -3.94
CA TYR A 44 3.87 -15.45 -4.07
C TYR A 44 3.71 -16.18 -2.73
N ALA A 45 2.48 -16.43 -2.35
CA ALA A 45 2.12 -17.11 -1.11
C ALA A 45 2.13 -18.64 -1.30
N ASP A 46 3.31 -19.25 -1.22
CA ASP A 46 3.44 -20.73 -1.23
C ASP A 46 2.61 -21.38 -0.09
N ASN A 47 2.55 -20.70 1.04
CA ASN A 47 1.63 -20.98 2.13
C ASN A 47 0.68 -19.79 2.27
N LYS A 48 -0.63 -20.05 2.12
CA LYS A 48 -1.65 -19.00 2.26
C LYS A 48 -1.65 -18.47 3.68
N PRO A 49 -1.56 -17.13 3.88
CA PRO A 49 -1.61 -16.55 5.21
C PRO A 49 -2.98 -16.82 5.84
N LYS A 50 -2.99 -17.03 7.14
CA LYS A 50 -4.20 -17.12 7.93
C LYS A 50 -4.62 -15.70 8.30
N ILE A 51 -5.84 -15.33 7.95
CA ILE A 51 -6.33 -13.96 8.20
C ILE A 51 -6.78 -13.84 9.66
N ASP A 52 -5.85 -13.49 10.55
CA ASP A 52 -6.10 -13.39 12.01
C ASP A 52 -5.43 -12.17 12.66
N ALA A 53 -4.88 -11.27 11.84
CA ALA A 53 -4.13 -10.10 12.26
C ALA A 53 -2.83 -10.41 13.04
N ASN A 54 -2.28 -11.62 12.86
CA ASN A 54 -0.93 -11.98 13.26
C ASN A 54 -0.02 -11.93 12.03
N LEU A 55 0.95 -11.03 12.02
CA LEU A 55 1.82 -10.80 10.87
C LEU A 55 3.14 -11.58 10.93
N ASP A 56 3.24 -12.64 11.73
CA ASP A 56 4.49 -13.42 11.87
C ASP A 56 4.87 -14.18 10.59
N GLU A 57 3.90 -14.56 9.77
CA GLU A 57 4.12 -15.24 8.50
C GLU A 57 4.49 -14.29 7.34
N TRP A 58 4.44 -12.98 7.56
CA TRP A 58 4.75 -11.97 6.56
C TRP A 58 6.22 -11.59 6.54
N ASN A 59 6.79 -11.46 5.35
CA ASN A 59 8.18 -11.03 5.21
C ASN A 59 8.31 -9.51 5.31
N LYS A 60 8.65 -9.00 6.48
CA LYS A 60 8.83 -7.57 6.75
C LYS A 60 9.88 -6.88 5.87
N GLN A 61 10.79 -7.64 5.23
CA GLN A 61 11.78 -7.07 4.30
C GLN A 61 11.15 -6.60 2.98
N THR A 62 9.92 -7.02 2.67
CA THR A 62 9.15 -6.52 1.52
C THR A 62 8.29 -5.31 1.86
N GLY A 63 8.37 -4.82 3.09
CA GLY A 63 7.55 -3.72 3.59
C GLY A 63 7.70 -2.44 2.77
N MET A 64 6.56 -1.83 2.46
CA MET A 64 6.44 -0.50 1.88
C MET A 64 6.15 0.49 3.01
N TYR A 65 7.14 1.29 3.40
CA TYR A 65 7.10 2.09 4.62
C TYR A 65 6.57 3.50 4.39
N VAL A 66 5.76 3.97 5.33
CA VAL A 66 5.33 5.36 5.51
C VAL A 66 5.76 5.84 6.90
N ASN A 67 6.95 6.43 6.98
CA ASN A 67 7.60 6.80 8.24
C ASN A 67 8.50 8.04 8.11
N LYS A 68 8.17 8.93 7.16
CA LYS A 68 8.89 10.16 6.88
C LYS A 68 7.92 11.34 6.81
N SER A 69 8.37 12.50 7.25
CA SER A 69 7.56 13.71 7.26
C SER A 69 7.11 14.21 5.87
N ASP A 70 7.85 13.88 4.82
CA ASP A 70 7.51 14.22 3.44
C ASP A 70 6.38 13.36 2.84
N GLN A 71 6.01 12.27 3.53
CA GLN A 71 4.88 11.42 3.20
C GLN A 71 3.57 11.86 3.88
N LEU A 72 3.67 12.79 4.83
CA LEU A 72 2.53 13.26 5.61
C LEU A 72 1.75 14.36 4.89
N VAL A 73 0.43 14.25 4.92
CA VAL A 73 -0.50 15.29 4.48
C VAL A 73 -1.31 15.77 5.67
N LYS A 74 -1.02 16.99 6.13
CA LYS A 74 -1.72 17.65 7.24
C LYS A 74 -3.01 18.28 6.74
N LEU A 75 -4.11 18.01 7.43
CA LEU A 75 -5.38 18.68 7.21
C LEU A 75 -5.60 19.82 8.22
N ALA A 76 -6.73 20.52 8.14
CA ALA A 76 -6.98 21.69 8.97
C ALA A 76 -7.01 21.41 10.49
N ALA A 77 -7.34 20.17 10.88
CA ALA A 77 -7.35 19.74 12.28
C ALA A 77 -5.95 19.37 12.82
N TRP A 78 -4.94 19.31 11.96
CA TRP A 78 -3.59 18.96 12.41
C TRP A 78 -2.97 20.08 13.25
N SER A 79 -2.45 19.72 14.43
CA SER A 79 -1.69 20.63 15.30
C SER A 79 -0.35 19.99 15.68
N GLY A 80 0.66 20.84 15.88
CA GLY A 80 1.96 20.38 16.35
C GLY A 80 2.87 19.78 15.29
N ASN A 81 3.94 19.14 15.78
CA ASN A 81 4.94 18.45 14.98
C ASN A 81 4.58 16.96 14.89
N TRP A 82 4.71 16.40 13.72
CA TRP A 82 4.57 14.98 13.51
C TRP A 82 5.77 14.19 14.09
N SER A 83 5.49 13.05 14.65
CA SER A 83 6.46 12.02 15.00
C SER A 83 6.03 10.67 14.39
N LYS A 84 6.91 9.68 14.42
CA LYS A 84 6.56 8.33 13.97
C LYS A 84 5.58 7.64 14.91
N ASP A 85 5.57 8.05 16.17
CA ASP A 85 4.66 7.48 17.17
C ASP A 85 3.25 8.04 17.01
N ASP A 86 3.10 9.22 16.41
CA ASP A 86 1.83 9.88 16.11
C ASP A 86 1.10 9.13 14.98
N VAL A 87 1.72 9.02 13.81
CA VAL A 87 1.24 8.11 12.75
C VAL A 87 2.39 7.65 11.86
N SER A 88 2.56 6.36 11.72
CA SER A 88 3.47 5.73 10.77
C SER A 88 3.05 4.28 10.50
N GLY A 89 3.75 3.58 9.60
CA GLY A 89 3.47 2.19 9.36
C GLY A 89 4.14 1.63 8.11
N TYR A 90 3.72 0.43 7.76
CA TYR A 90 4.11 -0.21 6.49
C TYR A 90 3.05 -1.19 6.03
N SER A 91 3.08 -1.48 4.74
CA SER A 91 2.26 -2.51 4.12
C SER A 91 3.12 -3.60 3.51
N MET A 92 2.63 -4.81 3.51
CA MET A 92 3.18 -5.96 2.79
C MET A 92 2.11 -6.54 1.89
N VAL A 93 2.51 -7.09 0.74
CA VAL A 93 1.59 -7.68 -0.23
C VAL A 93 2.08 -9.06 -0.63
N MET A 94 1.19 -10.02 -0.60
CA MET A 94 1.38 -11.36 -1.16
C MET A 94 0.27 -11.67 -2.16
N TRP A 95 0.45 -12.71 -2.96
CA TRP A 95 -0.54 -13.15 -3.94
C TRP A 95 -0.44 -14.65 -4.20
N ASP A 96 -1.56 -15.23 -4.62
CA ASP A 96 -1.63 -16.54 -5.26
C ASP A 96 -2.55 -16.46 -6.49
N GLU A 97 -2.87 -17.56 -7.12
CA GLU A 97 -3.72 -17.60 -8.31
C GLU A 97 -5.17 -17.14 -8.01
N ASP A 98 -5.61 -17.24 -6.76
CA ASP A 98 -7.00 -16.94 -6.36
C ASP A 98 -7.14 -15.57 -5.71
N ASN A 99 -6.09 -15.07 -5.01
CA ASN A 99 -6.21 -13.95 -4.09
C ASN A 99 -5.01 -12.99 -4.11
N LEU A 100 -5.31 -11.74 -3.80
CA LEU A 100 -4.35 -10.76 -3.30
C LEU A 100 -4.47 -10.72 -1.77
N TYR A 101 -3.34 -10.79 -1.08
CA TYR A 101 -3.24 -10.64 0.38
C TYR A 101 -2.53 -9.33 0.69
N ILE A 102 -3.05 -8.58 1.64
CA ILE A 102 -2.48 -7.28 2.05
C ILE A 102 -2.46 -7.23 3.56
N ALA A 103 -1.31 -6.86 4.12
CA ALA A 103 -1.17 -6.59 5.55
C ALA A 103 -0.64 -5.18 5.79
N PHE A 104 -1.05 -4.61 6.93
CA PHE A 104 -0.53 -3.33 7.43
C PHE A 104 -0.20 -3.47 8.91
N ASP A 105 0.92 -2.89 9.30
CA ASP A 105 1.29 -2.61 10.69
C ASP A 105 1.35 -1.09 10.82
N VAL A 106 0.42 -0.54 11.59
CA VAL A 106 0.25 0.89 11.81
C VAL A 106 0.65 1.21 13.24
N THR A 107 1.52 2.19 13.41
CA THR A 107 1.81 2.82 14.70
C THR A 107 0.99 4.10 14.79
N ASP A 108 0.26 4.26 15.88
CA ASP A 108 -0.66 5.37 16.16
C ASP A 108 -0.73 5.60 17.66
N ASP A 109 -0.65 6.84 18.13
CA ASP A 109 -0.67 7.14 19.56
C ASP A 109 -2.09 7.19 20.15
N VAL A 110 -3.13 7.46 19.33
CA VAL A 110 -4.53 7.54 19.76
C VAL A 110 -5.47 6.92 18.73
N PHE A 111 -5.74 5.63 18.86
CA PHE A 111 -6.72 4.97 17.98
C PHE A 111 -8.14 5.52 18.19
N SER A 112 -8.75 6.07 17.13
CA SER A 112 -10.12 6.60 17.13
C SER A 112 -10.85 6.32 15.81
N GLN A 113 -11.76 5.33 15.84
CA GLN A 113 -12.61 4.98 14.71
C GLN A 113 -14.06 4.81 15.15
N THR A 114 -14.86 5.84 14.94
CA THR A 114 -16.30 5.88 15.29
C THR A 114 -17.21 5.80 14.07
N GLU A 115 -16.63 5.86 12.88
CA GLU A 115 -17.36 5.88 11.62
C GLU A 115 -17.53 4.48 11.02
N THR A 116 -18.58 4.29 10.23
CA THR A 116 -18.89 3.02 9.58
C THR A 116 -19.15 3.18 8.07
N GLY A 117 -19.05 2.07 7.33
CA GLY A 117 -19.38 2.00 5.92
C GLY A 117 -18.60 3.01 5.07
N LYS A 118 -19.31 3.83 4.30
CA LYS A 118 -18.66 4.78 3.39
C LYS A 118 -17.82 5.87 4.09
N ASN A 119 -17.99 6.06 5.37
CA ASN A 119 -17.36 7.12 6.14
C ASN A 119 -16.12 6.64 6.91
N ILE A 120 -15.74 5.36 6.86
CA ILE A 120 -14.58 4.82 7.61
C ILE A 120 -13.27 5.58 7.36
N TRP A 121 -13.15 6.31 6.26
CA TRP A 121 -12.00 7.16 5.94
C TRP A 121 -11.82 8.36 6.91
N SER A 122 -12.86 8.70 7.67
CA SER A 122 -12.83 9.85 8.58
C SER A 122 -12.27 9.52 9.97
N GLY A 123 -12.19 8.24 10.32
CA GLY A 123 -11.49 7.71 11.49
C GLY A 123 -10.18 7.03 11.10
N ASP A 124 -9.51 6.42 12.08
CA ASP A 124 -8.31 5.62 11.85
C ASP A 124 -8.61 4.43 10.96
N SER A 125 -7.97 4.43 9.83
CA SER A 125 -8.29 3.47 8.78
C SER A 125 -7.21 3.43 7.71
N ILE A 126 -7.25 2.38 6.92
CA ILE A 126 -6.46 2.26 5.71
C ILE A 126 -7.33 2.63 4.50
N GLN A 127 -6.78 3.41 3.56
CA GLN A 127 -7.28 3.46 2.19
C GLN A 127 -6.17 2.99 1.26
N PHE A 128 -6.49 2.09 0.34
CA PHE A 128 -5.57 1.72 -0.72
C PHE A 128 -6.24 1.76 -2.08
N GLY A 129 -5.42 2.05 -3.08
CA GLY A 129 -5.79 2.03 -4.48
C GLY A 129 -5.02 0.95 -5.20
N VAL A 130 -5.71 0.19 -6.04
CA VAL A 130 -5.09 -0.83 -6.90
C VAL A 130 -5.72 -0.83 -8.28
N PHE A 131 -4.88 -0.96 -9.32
CA PHE A 131 -5.35 -1.20 -10.67
C PHE A 131 -4.47 -2.23 -11.39
N TYR A 132 -5.06 -2.91 -12.34
CA TYR A 132 -4.41 -3.89 -13.20
C TYR A 132 -4.34 -3.40 -14.64
N GLY A 133 -3.20 -3.64 -15.30
CA GLY A 133 -2.99 -3.23 -16.67
C GLY A 133 -2.23 -1.90 -16.80
N ARG A 134 -2.34 -1.27 -17.98
CA ARG A 134 -1.64 -0.01 -18.23
C ARG A 134 -2.41 1.17 -17.64
N GLU A 135 -1.63 2.17 -17.20
CA GLU A 135 -2.16 3.49 -16.86
C GLU A 135 -3.07 3.99 -17.98
N SER A 136 -4.33 4.16 -17.68
CA SER A 136 -5.13 5.08 -18.47
C SER A 136 -5.05 6.44 -17.79
N TYR A 137 -4.51 7.41 -18.51
CA TYR A 137 -4.51 8.79 -18.06
C TYR A 137 -5.96 9.28 -18.02
N VAL A 138 -6.48 9.52 -16.83
CA VAL A 138 -7.79 10.14 -16.66
C VAL A 138 -7.59 11.52 -16.08
N ALA A 139 -8.01 12.52 -16.82
CA ALA A 139 -8.03 13.89 -16.32
C ALA A 139 -8.95 14.00 -15.09
N MET A 140 -8.53 14.77 -14.08
CA MET A 140 -9.34 15.07 -12.90
C MET A 140 -10.77 15.47 -13.32
N GLY A 141 -11.76 14.86 -12.68
CA GLY A 141 -13.17 15.20 -12.89
C GLY A 141 -13.94 14.34 -13.89
N GLN A 142 -13.33 13.35 -14.52
CA GLN A 142 -14.06 12.37 -15.32
C GLN A 142 -14.42 11.13 -14.48
N ALA A 143 -15.65 10.65 -14.66
CA ALA A 143 -16.23 9.54 -13.90
C ALA A 143 -15.61 8.16 -14.20
N ASN A 144 -14.53 8.08 -14.95
CA ASN A 144 -13.87 6.83 -15.26
C ASN A 144 -12.84 6.52 -14.18
N THR A 145 -13.24 5.70 -13.27
CA THR A 145 -12.37 5.16 -12.23
C THR A 145 -11.41 4.16 -12.85
N THR A 146 -10.14 4.53 -12.89
CA THR A 146 -9.07 3.68 -13.44
C THR A 146 -8.50 2.72 -12.41
N TYR A 147 -9.04 2.72 -11.20
CA TYR A 147 -8.54 1.91 -10.09
C TYR A 147 -9.66 1.56 -9.11
N HIS A 148 -9.43 0.51 -8.32
CA HIS A 148 -10.22 0.24 -7.13
C HIS A 148 -9.70 1.07 -5.97
N GLU A 149 -10.58 1.76 -5.27
CA GLU A 149 -10.28 2.36 -3.97
C GLU A 149 -11.06 1.62 -2.90
N ILE A 150 -10.33 0.99 -1.99
CA ILE A 150 -10.88 0.16 -0.92
C ILE A 150 -10.30 0.63 0.41
N GLY A 151 -11.12 0.61 1.45
CA GLY A 151 -10.70 0.91 2.81
C GLY A 151 -10.91 -0.25 3.75
N PHE A 152 -10.10 -0.26 4.82
CA PHE A 152 -10.18 -1.15 5.97
C PHE A 152 -10.27 -0.33 7.24
N ALA A 153 -11.15 -0.72 8.14
CA ALA A 153 -11.27 -0.13 9.47
C ALA A 153 -11.69 -1.17 10.51
N LEU A 154 -11.32 -0.94 11.75
CA LEU A 154 -11.92 -1.61 12.90
C LEU A 154 -12.95 -0.66 13.50
N THR A 155 -14.20 -0.97 13.34
CA THR A 155 -15.34 -0.19 13.87
C THR A 155 -15.92 -0.85 15.12
N ASP A 156 -16.84 -0.18 15.80
CA ASP A 156 -17.60 -0.77 16.92
C ASP A 156 -18.42 -2.01 16.49
N GLU A 157 -18.70 -2.15 15.19
CA GLU A 157 -19.40 -3.31 14.60
C GLU A 157 -18.42 -4.42 14.17
N GLY A 158 -17.11 -4.23 14.40
CA GLY A 158 -16.03 -5.13 13.97
C GLY A 158 -15.30 -4.64 12.72
N PRO A 159 -14.41 -5.48 12.15
CA PRO A 159 -13.67 -5.15 10.94
C PRO A 159 -14.59 -4.89 9.75
N GLN A 160 -14.38 -3.79 9.06
CA GLN A 160 -15.16 -3.41 7.87
C GLN A 160 -14.27 -3.14 6.66
N THR A 161 -14.72 -3.60 5.50
CA THR A 161 -14.18 -3.24 4.19
C THR A 161 -15.17 -2.37 3.45
N TYR A 162 -14.70 -1.34 2.75
CA TYR A 162 -15.57 -0.53 1.90
C TYR A 162 -14.87 -0.14 0.61
N ARG A 163 -15.54 -0.34 -0.53
CA ARG A 163 -15.09 0.10 -1.85
C ARG A 163 -15.78 1.41 -2.19
N TRP A 164 -15.00 2.47 -2.45
CA TRP A 164 -15.52 3.74 -2.96
C TRP A 164 -15.50 3.81 -4.47
N LEU A 165 -14.41 3.32 -5.08
CA LEU A 165 -14.20 3.32 -6.52
C LEU A 165 -13.91 1.92 -7.02
N SER A 166 -14.31 1.66 -8.26
CA SER A 166 -14.04 0.42 -8.95
C SER A 166 -13.44 0.72 -10.31
N GLN A 167 -12.37 0.03 -10.67
CA GLN A 167 -11.81 0.08 -12.00
C GLN A 167 -12.91 -0.20 -13.04
N ASP A 168 -12.97 0.64 -14.08
CA ASP A 168 -13.97 0.58 -15.16
C ASP A 168 -15.43 0.61 -14.68
N ASN A 169 -15.67 1.06 -13.44
CA ASN A 169 -16.99 1.05 -12.80
C ASN A 169 -17.67 -0.36 -12.78
N TYR A 170 -16.88 -1.41 -12.79
CA TYR A 170 -17.39 -2.79 -12.88
C TYR A 170 -18.16 -3.19 -11.61
N TYR A 171 -17.68 -2.78 -10.44
CA TYR A 171 -18.34 -3.05 -9.16
C TYR A 171 -18.99 -1.78 -8.60
N LYS A 172 -20.08 -1.96 -7.88
CA LYS A 172 -20.71 -0.85 -7.15
C LYS A 172 -19.92 -0.49 -5.89
N ALA A 173 -20.01 0.77 -5.48
CA ALA A 173 -19.54 1.20 -4.17
C ALA A 173 -20.32 0.45 -3.06
N GLY A 174 -19.62 0.06 -2.00
CA GLY A 174 -20.19 -0.71 -0.90
C GLY A 174 -19.19 -1.62 -0.22
N PRO A 175 -19.65 -2.45 0.74
CA PRO A 175 -18.83 -3.48 1.37
C PRO A 175 -18.23 -4.45 0.33
N VAL A 176 -17.01 -4.90 0.56
CA VAL A 176 -16.36 -5.93 -0.27
C VAL A 176 -16.59 -7.29 0.39
N ASN A 177 -17.78 -7.83 0.21
CA ASN A 177 -18.23 -9.04 0.92
C ASN A 177 -17.42 -10.31 0.60
N GLU A 178 -16.72 -10.32 -0.53
CA GLU A 178 -15.86 -11.43 -0.94
C GLU A 178 -14.50 -11.41 -0.23
N SER A 179 -14.13 -10.29 0.40
CA SER A 179 -12.90 -10.17 1.17
C SER A 179 -13.05 -10.72 2.57
N GLU A 180 -11.93 -11.16 3.13
CA GLU A 180 -11.78 -11.46 4.54
C GLU A 180 -10.85 -10.42 5.15
N LEU A 181 -11.18 -9.87 6.30
CA LEU A 181 -10.39 -8.87 7.01
C LEU A 181 -10.35 -9.20 8.49
N ALA A 182 -9.15 -9.29 9.03
CA ALA A 182 -8.89 -9.27 10.47
C ALA A 182 -8.19 -7.97 10.85
N VAL A 183 -8.56 -7.42 12.00
CA VAL A 183 -7.91 -6.22 12.56
C VAL A 183 -7.72 -6.43 14.06
N LYS A 184 -6.53 -6.09 14.57
CA LYS A 184 -6.19 -6.16 15.98
C LYS A 184 -5.49 -4.89 16.41
N VAL A 185 -5.94 -4.29 17.51
CA VAL A 185 -5.23 -3.21 18.20
C VAL A 185 -4.44 -3.83 19.35
N ASP A 186 -3.14 -3.48 19.46
CA ASP A 186 -2.24 -3.97 20.51
C ASP A 186 -1.27 -2.84 20.93
N GLY A 187 -1.58 -2.20 22.04
CA GLY A 187 -0.87 -0.99 22.47
C GLY A 187 -1.08 0.16 21.48
N ASN A 188 0.01 0.69 20.94
CA ASN A 188 0.01 1.73 19.92
C ASN A 188 0.14 1.16 18.49
N HIS A 189 -0.11 -0.14 18.30
CA HIS A 189 -0.12 -0.79 17.01
C HIS A 189 -1.52 -1.24 16.62
N THR A 190 -1.86 -1.04 15.34
CA THR A 190 -3.05 -1.63 14.72
C THR A 190 -2.60 -2.47 13.54
N TYR A 191 -2.87 -3.78 13.63
CA TYR A 191 -2.57 -4.76 12.59
C TYR A 191 -3.80 -5.01 11.74
N TYR A 192 -3.67 -4.84 10.44
CA TYR A 192 -4.70 -5.19 9.46
C TYR A 192 -4.16 -6.32 8.59
N GLU A 193 -4.99 -7.31 8.36
CA GLU A 193 -4.66 -8.42 7.47
C GLU A 193 -5.88 -8.79 6.64
N ALA A 194 -5.73 -8.83 5.32
CA ALA A 194 -6.84 -9.08 4.43
C ALA A 194 -6.50 -10.04 3.29
N ARG A 195 -7.49 -10.84 2.93
CA ARG A 195 -7.53 -11.64 1.71
C ARG A 195 -8.62 -11.09 0.79
N ILE A 196 -8.26 -10.74 -0.44
CA ILE A 196 -9.18 -10.20 -1.44
C ILE A 196 -9.10 -11.10 -2.68
N PRO A 197 -10.16 -11.84 -3.01
CA PRO A 197 -10.16 -12.65 -4.22
C PRO A 197 -9.95 -11.79 -5.47
N TRP A 198 -9.15 -12.28 -6.42
CA TRP A 198 -8.93 -11.57 -7.69
C TRP A 198 -10.21 -11.22 -8.42
N LYS A 199 -11.21 -12.10 -8.34
CA LYS A 199 -12.55 -11.84 -8.89
C LYS A 199 -13.24 -10.60 -8.33
N ALA A 200 -12.78 -10.05 -7.19
CA ALA A 200 -13.26 -8.79 -6.63
C ALA A 200 -12.45 -7.57 -7.09
N LEU A 201 -11.31 -7.80 -7.75
CA LEU A 201 -10.39 -6.75 -8.21
C LEU A 201 -10.22 -6.73 -9.73
N LEU A 202 -10.34 -7.88 -10.39
CA LEU A 202 -10.07 -8.01 -11.82
C LEU A 202 -11.38 -8.20 -12.58
N ASN A 203 -11.45 -7.58 -13.76
CA ASN A 203 -12.53 -7.84 -14.69
C ASN A 203 -12.49 -9.30 -15.17
N PRO A 204 -13.63 -9.92 -15.51
CA PRO A 204 -13.67 -11.28 -16.00
C PRO A 204 -12.71 -11.54 -17.17
N GLY A 205 -11.98 -12.63 -17.10
CA GLY A 205 -10.99 -13.01 -18.12
C GLY A 205 -9.58 -12.50 -17.88
N HIS A 206 -9.35 -11.75 -16.80
CA HIS A 206 -8.01 -11.39 -16.34
C HIS A 206 -7.57 -12.31 -15.20
N GLU A 207 -6.42 -12.94 -15.39
CA GLU A 207 -5.79 -13.80 -14.38
C GLU A 207 -4.40 -13.24 -14.05
N PRO A 208 -4.04 -13.13 -12.77
CA PRO A 208 -2.73 -12.62 -12.38
C PRO A 208 -1.63 -13.62 -12.76
N LYS A 209 -0.49 -13.09 -13.19
CA LYS A 209 0.67 -13.90 -13.61
C LYS A 209 1.95 -13.34 -13.00
N LYS A 210 2.94 -14.21 -12.82
CA LYS A 210 4.30 -13.81 -12.47
C LYS A 210 4.79 -12.74 -13.44
N GLY A 211 5.35 -11.65 -12.89
CA GLY A 211 5.87 -10.50 -13.62
C GLY A 211 4.83 -9.44 -13.98
N ASP A 212 3.55 -9.70 -13.71
CA ASP A 212 2.54 -8.66 -13.85
C ASP A 212 2.79 -7.52 -12.87
N LYS A 213 2.42 -6.31 -13.29
CA LYS A 213 2.53 -5.11 -12.47
C LYS A 213 1.15 -4.57 -12.16
N LEU A 214 0.92 -4.34 -10.88
CA LEU A 214 -0.27 -3.64 -10.39
C LEU A 214 0.13 -2.22 -10.01
N GLY A 215 -0.66 -1.22 -10.41
CA GLY A 215 -0.55 0.09 -9.78
C GLY A 215 -1.05 -0.01 -8.35
N PHE A 216 -0.29 0.55 -7.40
CA PHE A 216 -0.59 0.44 -5.98
C PHE A 216 -0.23 1.72 -5.23
N ALA A 217 -1.15 2.19 -4.43
CA ALA A 217 -0.95 3.26 -3.47
C ALA A 217 -1.72 2.96 -2.19
N TYR A 218 -1.27 3.48 -1.07
CA TYR A 218 -2.05 3.45 0.17
C TYR A 218 -1.78 4.67 1.02
N LEU A 219 -2.70 4.93 1.91
CA LEU A 219 -2.57 5.90 2.99
C LEU A 219 -3.17 5.34 4.28
N ILE A 220 -2.65 5.84 5.39
CA ILE A 220 -3.13 5.62 6.74
C ILE A 220 -3.80 6.92 7.18
N ASN A 221 -5.09 6.88 7.44
CA ASN A 221 -5.84 8.00 8.01
C ASN A 221 -5.58 8.07 9.50
N ASP A 222 -5.55 9.28 10.03
CA ASP A 222 -5.16 9.60 11.38
C ASP A 222 -6.19 10.53 12.03
N ASN A 223 -6.75 10.11 13.18
CA ASN A 223 -7.82 10.79 13.93
C ASN A 223 -7.65 10.59 15.46
N ASP A 224 -7.32 11.64 16.18
CA ASP A 224 -7.18 11.61 17.66
C ASP A 224 -8.50 11.92 18.39
N GLY A 225 -9.64 11.53 17.83
CA GLY A 225 -10.96 11.72 18.46
C GLY A 225 -11.67 13.04 18.12
N ASN A 226 -11.03 13.93 17.33
CA ASN A 226 -11.62 15.20 16.90
C ASN A 226 -11.88 15.28 15.39
N GLY A 227 -11.99 14.14 14.73
CA GLY A 227 -12.09 14.00 13.28
C GLY A 227 -10.72 13.85 12.64
N ARG A 228 -10.71 13.42 11.38
CA ARG A 228 -9.49 13.15 10.61
C ARG A 228 -8.57 14.37 10.61
N LYS A 229 -7.42 14.28 11.28
CA LYS A 229 -6.41 15.35 11.33
C LYS A 229 -5.47 15.36 10.14
N GLY A 230 -5.26 14.18 9.52
CA GLY A 230 -4.34 14.02 8.41
C GLY A 230 -4.29 12.60 7.88
N PHE A 231 -3.26 12.34 7.10
CA PHE A 231 -2.91 10.99 6.66
C PHE A 231 -1.44 10.92 6.25
N ILE A 232 -0.85 9.75 6.37
CA ILE A 232 0.48 9.46 5.82
C ILE A 232 0.33 8.50 4.64
N GLN A 233 1.08 8.74 3.53
CA GLN A 233 0.84 8.01 2.28
C GLN A 233 2.12 7.45 1.67
N PHE A 234 2.02 6.24 1.09
CA PHE A 234 3.10 5.59 0.35
C PHE A 234 3.28 6.18 -1.05
N ALA A 235 2.19 6.44 -1.74
CA ALA A 235 2.15 7.17 -3.00
C ALA A 235 0.94 8.09 -3.01
N SER A 236 1.02 9.17 -3.76
CA SER A 236 -0.09 10.12 -3.93
C SER A 236 -1.20 9.50 -4.79
N GLY A 237 -2.32 10.22 -4.91
CA GLY A 237 -3.38 9.89 -5.87
C GLY A 237 -4.64 9.31 -5.25
N ILE A 238 -4.67 9.06 -3.94
CA ILE A 238 -5.88 8.65 -3.21
C ILE A 238 -6.50 9.82 -2.45
N GLY A 239 -5.76 10.38 -1.50
CA GLY A 239 -6.31 11.28 -0.47
C GLY A 239 -6.83 12.62 -0.96
N GLY A 240 -6.34 13.16 -2.06
CA GLY A 240 -6.67 14.51 -2.51
C GLY A 240 -7.05 14.61 -3.98
N THR A 241 -6.47 13.81 -4.85
CA THR A 241 -6.54 14.02 -6.29
C THR A 241 -7.28 12.94 -7.07
N LYS A 242 -7.51 11.76 -6.50
CA LYS A 242 -8.09 10.58 -7.17
C LYS A 242 -7.42 10.30 -8.54
N ASN A 243 -6.09 10.21 -8.53
CA ASN A 243 -5.29 10.12 -9.75
C ASN A 243 -4.35 8.89 -9.70
N ALA A 244 -4.71 7.83 -10.41
CA ALA A 244 -3.94 6.60 -10.48
C ALA A 244 -2.56 6.74 -11.15
N SER A 245 -2.33 7.80 -11.96
CA SER A 245 -1.01 8.03 -12.57
C SER A 245 0.10 8.39 -11.55
N LEU A 246 -0.29 8.66 -10.29
CA LEU A 246 0.62 8.95 -9.19
C LEU A 246 0.93 7.70 -8.33
N PHE A 247 0.36 6.56 -8.68
CA PHE A 247 0.60 5.32 -7.95
C PHE A 247 1.98 4.75 -8.28
N ASN A 248 2.56 4.06 -7.33
CA ASN A 248 3.70 3.19 -7.59
C ASN A 248 3.23 1.86 -8.20
N TYR A 249 4.17 1.06 -8.69
CA TYR A 249 3.87 -0.28 -9.16
C TYR A 249 4.40 -1.32 -8.18
N ILE A 250 3.61 -2.37 -7.96
CA ILE A 250 4.08 -3.60 -7.33
C ILE A 250 4.17 -4.69 -8.39
N GLU A 251 5.23 -5.50 -8.35
CA GLU A 251 5.42 -6.61 -9.26
C GLU A 251 5.08 -7.93 -8.58
N LEU A 252 4.30 -8.77 -9.26
CA LEU A 252 3.91 -10.10 -8.80
C LEU A 252 5.09 -11.05 -8.99
N LEU A 253 5.79 -11.36 -7.90
CA LEU A 253 6.92 -12.29 -7.91
C LEU A 253 6.46 -13.71 -7.55
N LYS A 254 6.94 -14.68 -8.31
CA LYS A 254 6.82 -16.11 -8.01
C LYS A 254 8.20 -16.74 -8.21
N ARG A 255 8.63 -17.54 -7.26
CA ARG A 255 9.90 -18.29 -7.33
C ARG A 255 9.95 -19.26 -8.51
#